data_b34281934324ed62d6167ef960fd122d
#
_entry.id   b34281934324ed62d6167ef960fd122d
#
_cell.length_a   1.000
_cell.length_b   1.000
_cell.length_c   1.000
_cell.angle_alpha   90.00
_cell.angle_beta   90.00
_cell.angle_gamma   90.00
#
_symmetry.space_group_name_H-M   'P 1'
#
loop_
_entity.id
_entity.type
_entity.pdbx_description
1 polymer ?
#
loop_
_entity_poly.entity_id
_entity_poly.type
_entity_poly.pdbx_seq_one_letter_code
_entity_poly.pdbx_strand_id
1 'polypeptide(L)'
;MKKASTLLLLLSNVVGLWAYDFVSDGLYYDIIDQEGQIVAVTYQTSDWANNYLGRTDVYIPSSVCYNNTYYSVTTIGCCAFAGCRTLKSIVLSCGLEKIRARAFNSCTNLRTVVCETLEPPILEYPTFEGVKLKKVKLYVPEGDINEYNNILNHYDIPDREALEEGCISQENYNELLIDYLGACQWQAFKNVLPLEQLMIEGGHIFYKHQKQ
;
A
#
# COMPACT_ATOMS: atom_id res chain seq x y z
N MET A 1 -15.10 51.30 28.22
CA MET A 1 -13.83 50.54 28.16
C MET A 1 -14.15 49.06 28.10
N LYS A 2 -13.89 48.45 26.97
CA LYS A 2 -14.36 47.12 26.55
C LYS A 2 -13.44 46.06 27.11
N LYS A 3 -13.95 45.12 27.91
CA LYS A 3 -13.29 43.85 28.17
C LYS A 3 -13.87 42.85 27.21
N ALA A 4 -13.19 42.64 26.10
CA ALA A 4 -13.50 41.58 25.15
C ALA A 4 -12.96 40.25 25.67
N SER A 5 -13.83 39.35 25.77
CA SER A 5 -13.81 37.93 25.94
C SER A 5 -12.58 37.21 25.40
N THR A 6 -11.78 36.72 26.32
CA THR A 6 -10.79 35.64 26.06
C THR A 6 -11.39 34.31 26.53
N LEU A 7 -12.50 33.91 25.92
CA LEU A 7 -13.17 32.65 26.24
C LEU A 7 -13.53 31.88 24.98
N LEU A 8 -12.56 31.67 24.08
CA LEU A 8 -12.79 30.86 22.91
C LEU A 8 -11.56 30.06 22.50
N LEU A 9 -10.84 29.47 23.43
CA LEU A 9 -9.66 28.66 23.11
C LEU A 9 -9.52 27.39 24.01
N LEU A 10 -10.61 26.86 24.53
CA LEU A 10 -10.57 25.65 25.33
C LEU A 10 -11.49 24.52 24.82
N LEU A 11 -11.84 24.49 23.53
CA LEU A 11 -12.69 23.43 22.96
C LEU A 11 -12.06 22.70 21.78
N SER A 12 -10.74 22.66 21.66
CA SER A 12 -10.09 21.95 20.55
C SER A 12 -9.06 20.90 21.00
N ASN A 13 -9.17 20.35 22.18
CA ASN A 13 -8.30 19.25 22.62
C ASN A 13 -9.02 17.92 22.77
N VAL A 14 -10.05 17.67 21.98
CA VAL A 14 -10.37 16.32 21.55
C VAL A 14 -9.64 16.13 20.23
N VAL A 15 -8.32 16.06 20.28
CA VAL A 15 -7.54 15.42 19.21
C VAL A 15 -7.97 13.97 19.28
N GLY A 16 -9.03 13.64 18.56
CA GLY A 16 -9.34 12.26 18.24
C GLY A 16 -8.07 11.66 17.68
N LEU A 17 -7.66 10.52 18.20
CA LEU A 17 -6.57 9.69 17.66
C LEU A 17 -6.97 9.16 16.26
N TRP A 18 -7.29 10.08 15.35
CA TRP A 18 -7.56 9.76 13.97
C TRP A 18 -6.20 9.55 13.30
N ALA A 19 -6.02 8.41 12.68
CA ALA A 19 -4.79 8.04 12.00
C ALA A 19 -4.85 8.41 10.51
N TYR A 20 -5.61 9.47 10.14
CA TYR A 20 -5.77 9.93 8.77
C TYR A 20 -6.19 11.40 8.70
N ASP A 21 -5.88 12.06 7.60
CA ASP A 21 -6.25 13.46 7.33
C ASP A 21 -7.64 13.57 6.69
N PHE A 22 -8.00 12.65 5.80
CA PHE A 22 -9.32 12.68 5.15
C PHE A 22 -9.76 11.28 4.66
N VAL A 23 -11.02 11.22 4.22
CA VAL A 23 -11.65 10.02 3.67
C VAL A 23 -12.18 10.32 2.28
N SER A 24 -11.93 9.43 1.32
CA SER A 24 -12.56 9.44 0.00
C SER A 24 -12.87 8.01 -0.44
N ASP A 25 -14.05 7.78 -1.02
CA ASP A 25 -14.55 6.47 -1.46
C ASP A 25 -14.42 5.36 -0.41
N GLY A 26 -14.46 5.79 0.86
CA GLY A 26 -14.32 4.92 2.03
C GLY A 26 -12.92 4.36 2.25
N LEU A 27 -11.91 4.96 1.65
CA LEU A 27 -10.50 4.80 2.00
C LEU A 27 -10.04 6.00 2.84
N TYR A 28 -9.13 5.75 3.75
CA TYR A 28 -8.53 6.73 4.63
C TYR A 28 -7.18 7.15 4.07
N TYR A 29 -6.87 8.44 4.12
CA TYR A 29 -5.66 9.01 3.50
C TYR A 29 -4.90 9.91 4.47
N ASP A 30 -3.56 9.77 4.48
CA ASP A 30 -2.61 10.69 5.09
C ASP A 30 -1.94 11.52 4.02
N ILE A 31 -1.83 12.81 4.21
CA ILE A 31 -1.05 13.70 3.36
C ILE A 31 0.42 13.56 3.77
N ILE A 32 1.21 12.88 2.95
CA ILE A 32 2.63 12.62 3.23
C ILE A 32 3.56 13.68 2.63
N ASP A 33 3.08 14.40 1.61
CA ASP A 33 3.74 15.57 1.05
C ASP A 33 2.67 16.57 0.58
N GLN A 34 2.56 17.69 1.29
CA GLN A 34 1.59 18.73 0.99
C GLN A 34 1.98 19.54 -0.25
N GLU A 35 3.26 19.82 -0.46
CA GLU A 35 3.76 20.59 -1.59
C GLU A 35 3.75 19.76 -2.88
N GLY A 36 4.19 18.52 -2.79
CA GLY A 36 4.14 17.54 -3.89
C GLY A 36 2.75 16.98 -4.15
N GLN A 37 1.76 17.29 -3.29
CA GLN A 37 0.39 16.76 -3.40
C GLN A 37 0.37 15.23 -3.41
N ILE A 38 1.04 14.61 -2.44
CA ILE A 38 1.16 13.16 -2.33
C ILE A 38 0.45 12.67 -1.07
N VAL A 39 -0.28 11.57 -1.21
CA VAL A 39 -0.98 10.90 -0.10
C VAL A 39 -0.65 9.42 -0.03
N ALA A 40 -0.78 8.88 1.17
CA ALA A 40 -0.79 7.45 1.43
C ALA A 40 -2.19 6.98 1.82
N VAL A 41 -2.58 5.79 1.35
CA VAL A 41 -3.73 5.08 1.94
C VAL A 41 -3.33 4.58 3.32
N THR A 42 -4.15 4.87 4.32
CA THR A 42 -3.86 4.53 5.72
C THR A 42 -5.05 3.83 6.40
N TYR A 43 -5.08 3.81 7.70
CA TYR A 43 -6.12 3.17 8.51
C TYR A 43 -6.89 4.22 9.33
N GLN A 44 -8.09 3.87 9.79
CA GLN A 44 -8.96 4.77 10.55
C GLN A 44 -8.49 5.00 11.98
N THR A 45 -8.12 3.93 12.67
CA THR A 45 -7.79 3.96 14.10
C THR A 45 -6.60 3.06 14.39
N SER A 46 -5.96 3.25 15.54
CA SER A 46 -4.87 2.38 16.01
C SER A 46 -5.30 0.92 16.24
N ASP A 47 -6.59 0.64 16.33
CA ASP A 47 -7.13 -0.73 16.24
C ASP A 47 -7.26 -1.15 14.77
N TRP A 48 -6.10 -1.30 14.12
CA TRP A 48 -5.95 -1.62 12.71
C TRP A 48 -6.61 -2.94 12.28
N ALA A 49 -6.95 -3.83 13.21
CA ALA A 49 -7.61 -5.10 12.90
C ALA A 49 -9.05 -4.95 12.35
N ASN A 50 -9.66 -3.78 12.46
CA ASN A 50 -11.07 -3.57 12.09
C ASN A 50 -11.29 -2.47 11.04
N ASN A 51 -10.25 -1.82 10.54
CA ASN A 51 -10.38 -0.60 9.72
C ASN A 51 -11.17 -0.76 8.42
N TYR A 52 -10.97 -1.87 7.71
CA TYR A 52 -11.67 -2.15 6.45
C TYR A 52 -12.51 -3.43 6.57
N LEU A 53 -12.99 -3.75 7.76
CA LEU A 53 -13.81 -4.94 8.00
C LEU A 53 -15.09 -4.90 7.15
N GLY A 54 -15.37 -6.01 6.48
CA GLY A 54 -16.51 -6.15 5.58
C GLY A 54 -16.22 -5.81 4.13
N ARG A 55 -15.11 -5.15 3.80
CA ARG A 55 -14.71 -4.96 2.41
C ARG A 55 -14.13 -6.24 1.85
N THR A 56 -14.67 -6.67 0.72
CA THR A 56 -14.20 -7.86 0.00
C THR A 56 -13.27 -7.49 -1.14
N ASP A 57 -13.50 -6.30 -1.72
CA ASP A 57 -12.82 -5.82 -2.90
C ASP A 57 -12.44 -4.36 -2.68
N VAL A 58 -11.21 -4.02 -3.01
CA VAL A 58 -10.66 -2.67 -2.85
C VAL A 58 -9.99 -2.23 -4.14
N TYR A 59 -10.26 -1.00 -4.54
CA TYR A 59 -9.55 -0.30 -5.60
C TYR A 59 -8.77 0.86 -5.00
N ILE A 60 -7.45 0.89 -5.20
CA ILE A 60 -6.58 2.01 -4.82
C ILE A 60 -6.47 2.92 -6.04
N PRO A 61 -7.03 4.14 -6.03
CA PRO A 61 -6.95 5.03 -7.17
C PRO A 61 -5.55 5.63 -7.33
N SER A 62 -5.20 6.09 -8.54
CA SER A 62 -3.93 6.80 -8.79
C SER A 62 -3.95 8.24 -8.26
N SER A 63 -5.14 8.81 -8.09
CA SER A 63 -5.31 10.15 -7.54
C SER A 63 -6.62 10.28 -6.78
N VAL A 64 -6.69 11.22 -5.86
CA VAL A 64 -7.86 11.55 -5.05
C VAL A 64 -8.00 13.05 -4.92
N CYS A 65 -9.24 13.55 -4.91
CA CYS A 65 -9.51 14.97 -4.71
C CYS A 65 -9.92 15.24 -3.25
N TYR A 66 -9.25 16.18 -2.62
CA TYR A 66 -9.59 16.67 -1.29
C TYR A 66 -9.47 18.19 -1.24
N ASN A 67 -10.51 18.89 -0.76
CA ASN A 67 -10.57 20.35 -0.70
C ASN A 67 -10.20 21.05 -2.03
N ASN A 68 -10.72 20.56 -3.16
CA ASN A 68 -10.45 21.05 -4.53
C ASN A 68 -8.98 20.89 -4.97
N THR A 69 -8.18 20.10 -4.27
CA THR A 69 -6.80 19.77 -4.63
C THR A 69 -6.73 18.28 -4.98
N TYR A 70 -6.07 17.97 -6.09
CA TYR A 70 -5.80 16.59 -6.47
C TYR A 70 -4.48 16.13 -5.88
N TYR A 71 -4.51 14.99 -5.24
CA TYR A 71 -3.34 14.34 -4.64
C TYR A 71 -3.06 13.03 -5.37
N SER A 72 -1.80 12.77 -5.65
CA SER A 72 -1.33 11.47 -6.17
C SER A 72 -1.29 10.45 -5.05
N VAL A 73 -1.83 9.25 -5.30
CA VAL A 73 -1.78 8.14 -4.35
C VAL A 73 -0.59 7.27 -4.71
N THR A 74 0.54 7.47 -4.04
CA THR A 74 1.78 6.75 -4.34
C THR A 74 2.11 5.64 -3.34
N THR A 75 1.46 5.66 -2.18
CA THR A 75 1.86 4.79 -1.07
C THR A 75 0.65 4.12 -0.41
N ILE A 76 0.80 2.84 -0.07
CA ILE A 76 -0.05 2.19 0.94
C ILE A 76 0.72 2.19 2.25
N GLY A 77 0.17 2.83 3.26
CA GLY A 77 0.78 3.05 4.56
C GLY A 77 0.98 1.76 5.37
N CYS A 78 1.80 1.86 6.41
CA CYS A 78 2.02 0.77 7.34
C CYS A 78 0.71 0.28 7.95
N CYS A 79 0.48 -1.02 7.97
CA CYS A 79 -0.73 -1.65 8.53
C CYS A 79 -2.06 -1.21 7.91
N ALA A 80 -2.09 -0.51 6.76
CA ALA A 80 -3.30 0.07 6.19
C ALA A 80 -4.48 -0.93 6.10
N PHE A 81 -4.25 -2.14 5.64
CA PHE A 81 -5.25 -3.21 5.54
C PHE A 81 -4.98 -4.37 6.51
N ALA A 82 -4.14 -4.17 7.53
CA ALA A 82 -3.82 -5.24 8.46
C ALA A 82 -5.08 -5.81 9.11
N GLY A 83 -5.16 -7.14 9.20
CA GLY A 83 -6.29 -7.84 9.78
C GLY A 83 -7.57 -7.85 8.93
N CYS A 84 -7.56 -7.27 7.72
CA CYS A 84 -8.73 -7.27 6.84
C CYS A 84 -8.99 -8.67 6.26
N ARG A 85 -9.54 -9.55 7.10
CA ARG A 85 -9.79 -10.96 6.75
C ARG A 85 -10.89 -11.14 5.71
N THR A 86 -11.70 -10.12 5.46
CA THR A 86 -12.75 -10.16 4.43
C THR A 86 -12.24 -9.84 3.03
N LEU A 87 -11.06 -9.20 2.92
CA LEU A 87 -10.47 -8.77 1.66
C LEU A 87 -10.12 -9.99 0.80
N LYS A 88 -10.70 -10.05 -0.39
CA LYS A 88 -10.50 -11.11 -1.40
C LYS A 88 -9.69 -10.62 -2.58
N SER A 89 -9.92 -9.37 -2.99
CA SER A 89 -9.21 -8.79 -4.12
C SER A 89 -8.83 -7.33 -3.86
N ILE A 90 -7.71 -6.93 -4.45
CA ILE A 90 -7.26 -5.55 -4.45
C ILE A 90 -6.69 -5.18 -5.80
N VAL A 91 -6.98 -3.96 -6.26
CA VAL A 91 -6.35 -3.34 -7.41
C VAL A 91 -5.47 -2.21 -6.94
N LEU A 92 -4.24 -2.23 -7.40
CA LEU A 92 -3.18 -1.26 -7.17
C LEU A 92 -3.01 -0.47 -8.47
N SER A 93 -3.38 0.80 -8.48
CA SER A 93 -3.33 1.63 -9.69
C SER A 93 -1.89 1.95 -10.12
N CYS A 94 -1.74 2.41 -11.35
CA CYS A 94 -0.46 2.66 -12.03
C CYS A 94 0.45 3.71 -11.36
N GLY A 95 -0.07 4.53 -10.44
CA GLY A 95 0.71 5.54 -9.72
C GLY A 95 1.34 5.05 -8.42
N LEU A 96 1.12 3.78 -8.03
CA LEU A 96 1.60 3.27 -6.76
C LEU A 96 3.09 2.95 -6.83
N GLU A 97 3.87 3.54 -5.93
CA GLU A 97 5.32 3.40 -5.85
C GLU A 97 5.76 2.51 -4.68
N LYS A 98 5.00 2.54 -3.57
CA LYS A 98 5.43 1.91 -2.33
C LYS A 98 4.29 1.27 -1.54
N ILE A 99 4.56 0.10 -0.98
CA ILE A 99 3.66 -0.58 -0.03
C ILE A 99 4.46 -0.84 1.25
N ARG A 100 4.06 -0.17 2.33
CA ARG A 100 4.80 -0.19 3.59
C ARG A 100 4.58 -1.48 4.39
N ALA A 101 5.42 -1.64 5.40
CA ALA A 101 5.45 -2.83 6.24
C ALA A 101 4.05 -3.18 6.81
N ARG A 102 3.73 -4.46 6.79
CA ARG A 102 2.47 -5.02 7.33
C ARG A 102 1.18 -4.47 6.70
N ALA A 103 1.26 -3.80 5.55
CA ALA A 103 0.09 -3.22 4.91
C ALA A 103 -1.05 -4.24 4.71
N PHE A 104 -0.73 -5.49 4.38
CA PHE A 104 -1.68 -6.59 4.21
C PHE A 104 -1.50 -7.71 5.22
N ASN A 105 -0.90 -7.42 6.39
CA ASN A 105 -0.73 -8.42 7.44
C ASN A 105 -2.07 -9.09 7.78
N SER A 106 -2.07 -10.41 7.83
CA SER A 106 -3.25 -11.22 8.18
C SER A 106 -4.49 -11.06 7.28
N CYS A 107 -4.33 -10.59 6.03
CA CYS A 107 -5.37 -10.63 5.00
C CYS A 107 -5.53 -12.06 4.46
N THR A 108 -5.97 -12.98 5.31
CA THR A 108 -5.92 -14.43 5.06
C THR A 108 -6.82 -14.92 3.92
N ASN A 109 -7.80 -14.12 3.51
CA ASN A 109 -8.71 -14.43 2.41
C ASN A 109 -8.33 -13.77 1.08
N LEU A 110 -7.22 -13.04 1.03
CA LEU A 110 -6.72 -12.44 -0.22
C LEU A 110 -6.44 -13.56 -1.24
N ARG A 111 -6.97 -13.39 -2.46
CA ARG A 111 -6.89 -14.35 -3.57
C ARG A 111 -6.44 -13.71 -4.86
N THR A 112 -6.68 -12.40 -5.00
CA THR A 112 -6.38 -11.67 -6.22
C THR A 112 -5.72 -10.34 -5.88
N VAL A 113 -4.58 -10.09 -6.50
CA VAL A 113 -3.94 -8.78 -6.54
C VAL A 113 -3.81 -8.39 -8.01
N VAL A 114 -4.33 -7.24 -8.37
CA VAL A 114 -4.12 -6.62 -9.68
C VAL A 114 -3.16 -5.46 -9.46
N CYS A 115 -2.04 -5.45 -10.15
CA CYS A 115 -1.06 -4.39 -10.07
C CYS A 115 -0.93 -3.75 -11.46
N GLU A 116 -1.41 -2.53 -11.61
CA GLU A 116 -1.44 -1.81 -12.88
C GLU A 116 -0.15 -0.98 -13.11
N THR A 117 0.83 -1.11 -12.20
CA THR A 117 2.13 -0.43 -12.33
C THR A 117 3.01 -1.14 -13.35
N LEU A 118 3.75 -0.37 -14.13
CA LEU A 118 4.73 -0.91 -15.08
C LEU A 118 5.91 -1.55 -14.34
N GLU A 119 6.38 -0.91 -13.28
CA GLU A 119 7.40 -1.44 -12.39
C GLU A 119 6.76 -1.92 -11.07
N PRO A 120 7.23 -3.03 -10.50
CA PRO A 120 6.72 -3.50 -9.20
C PRO A 120 6.93 -2.44 -8.12
N PRO A 121 5.87 -2.06 -7.36
CA PRO A 121 6.04 -1.18 -6.21
C PRO A 121 7.03 -1.75 -5.19
N ILE A 122 7.79 -0.88 -4.54
CA ILE A 122 8.69 -1.27 -3.44
C ILE A 122 7.85 -1.82 -2.29
N LEU A 123 8.15 -3.04 -1.85
CA LEU A 123 7.53 -3.66 -0.68
C LEU A 123 8.45 -3.54 0.54
N GLU A 124 8.02 -2.84 1.58
CA GLU A 124 8.71 -2.93 2.88
C GLU A 124 8.38 -4.25 3.57
N TYR A 125 9.40 -4.97 4.00
CA TYR A 125 9.21 -6.25 4.70
C TYR A 125 8.75 -6.03 6.16
N PRO A 126 7.82 -6.84 6.68
CA PRO A 126 6.95 -7.82 6.02
C PRO A 126 5.60 -7.21 5.58
N THR A 127 5.34 -7.10 4.28
CA THR A 127 4.09 -6.52 3.76
C THR A 127 2.90 -7.47 3.88
N PHE A 128 3.08 -8.75 3.51
CA PHE A 128 2.04 -9.77 3.39
C PHE A 128 2.13 -10.87 4.46
N GLU A 129 2.56 -10.53 5.66
CA GLU A 129 2.66 -11.50 6.75
C GLU A 129 1.31 -12.21 7.00
N GLY A 130 1.33 -13.54 7.07
CA GLY A 130 0.13 -14.36 7.27
C GLY A 130 -0.72 -14.59 6.00
N VAL A 131 -0.37 -13.99 4.86
CA VAL A 131 -1.01 -14.25 3.56
C VAL A 131 -0.35 -15.44 2.87
N LYS A 132 -1.15 -16.35 2.29
CA LYS A 132 -0.64 -17.49 1.52
C LYS A 132 -0.38 -17.10 0.07
N LEU A 133 0.67 -16.32 -0.21
CA LEU A 133 0.96 -15.74 -1.54
C LEU A 133 0.99 -16.78 -2.67
N LYS A 134 1.41 -18.00 -2.42
CA LYS A 134 1.37 -19.11 -3.41
C LYS A 134 -0.04 -19.44 -3.91
N LYS A 135 -1.09 -18.98 -3.23
CA LYS A 135 -2.51 -19.18 -3.60
C LYS A 135 -3.16 -17.91 -4.13
N VAL A 136 -2.43 -16.81 -4.19
CA VAL A 136 -2.89 -15.52 -4.70
C VAL A 136 -2.52 -15.44 -6.17
N LYS A 137 -3.49 -15.04 -7.02
CA LYS A 137 -3.24 -14.66 -8.39
C LYS A 137 -2.77 -13.21 -8.40
N LEU A 138 -1.64 -12.96 -9.03
CA LEU A 138 -1.12 -11.62 -9.29
C LEU A 138 -1.29 -11.33 -10.78
N TYR A 139 -2.06 -10.30 -11.11
CA TYR A 139 -2.22 -9.82 -12.47
C TYR A 139 -1.41 -8.56 -12.66
N VAL A 140 -0.60 -8.52 -13.71
CA VAL A 140 0.29 -7.41 -14.07
C VAL A 140 0.17 -7.09 -15.55
N PRO A 141 0.57 -5.91 -16.04
CA PRO A 141 0.63 -5.62 -17.46
C PRO A 141 1.50 -6.65 -18.20
N GLU A 142 1.11 -7.03 -19.42
CA GLU A 142 1.75 -8.15 -20.15
C GLU A 142 3.24 -7.92 -20.36
N GLY A 143 3.65 -6.68 -20.68
CA GLY A 143 5.05 -6.30 -20.89
C GLY A 143 5.94 -6.48 -19.66
N ASP A 144 5.34 -6.50 -18.46
CA ASP A 144 6.06 -6.38 -17.19
C ASP A 144 6.11 -7.68 -16.39
N ILE A 145 5.54 -8.77 -16.91
CA ILE A 145 5.57 -10.09 -16.23
C ILE A 145 7.00 -10.49 -15.87
N ASN A 146 7.97 -10.21 -16.74
CA ASN A 146 9.36 -10.54 -16.51
C ASN A 146 9.96 -9.70 -15.37
N GLU A 147 9.59 -8.43 -15.25
CA GLU A 147 10.03 -7.55 -14.16
C GLU A 147 9.57 -8.09 -12.82
N TYR A 148 8.29 -8.47 -12.70
CA TYR A 148 7.75 -9.06 -11.47
C TYR A 148 8.34 -10.44 -11.14
N ASN A 149 8.69 -11.24 -12.16
CA ASN A 149 9.32 -12.55 -11.95
C ASN A 149 10.81 -12.43 -11.58
N ASN A 150 11.48 -11.40 -12.06
CA ASN A 150 12.92 -11.21 -11.93
C ASN A 150 13.30 -10.03 -11.02
N ILE A 151 12.37 -9.55 -10.22
CA ILE A 151 12.55 -8.34 -9.41
C ILE A 151 13.82 -8.40 -8.53
N LEU A 152 14.22 -9.58 -8.07
CA LEU A 152 15.45 -9.72 -7.27
C LEU A 152 16.73 -9.38 -8.04
N ASN A 153 16.69 -9.38 -9.39
CA ASN A 153 17.84 -8.96 -10.18
C ASN A 153 18.14 -7.45 -10.04
N HIS A 154 17.17 -6.69 -9.50
CA HIS A 154 17.28 -5.24 -9.28
C HIS A 154 17.73 -4.90 -7.85
N TYR A 155 17.92 -5.92 -7.01
CA TYR A 155 18.32 -5.73 -5.62
C TYR A 155 19.59 -6.52 -5.32
N ASP A 156 20.60 -5.85 -4.83
CA ASP A 156 21.79 -6.50 -4.32
C ASP A 156 21.49 -7.24 -3.03
N ILE A 157 21.99 -8.47 -2.93
CA ILE A 157 21.94 -9.21 -1.67
C ILE A 157 22.86 -8.48 -0.70
N PRO A 158 22.36 -8.02 0.46
CA PRO A 158 23.19 -7.34 1.42
C PRO A 158 24.39 -8.18 1.83
N ASP A 159 25.59 -7.63 1.62
CA ASP A 159 26.84 -8.32 1.91
C ASP A 159 27.16 -8.23 3.42
N ARG A 160 27.05 -9.39 4.07
CA ARG A 160 27.32 -9.49 5.49
C ARG A 160 28.82 -9.34 5.80
N GLU A 161 29.70 -9.77 4.89
CA GLU A 161 31.15 -9.62 5.07
C GLU A 161 31.51 -8.14 5.05
N ALA A 162 30.94 -7.36 4.12
CA ALA A 162 31.15 -5.91 4.08
C ALA A 162 30.67 -5.19 5.36
N LEU A 163 29.62 -5.70 6.03
CA LEU A 163 29.20 -5.20 7.33
C LEU A 163 30.22 -5.56 8.44
N GLU A 164 30.68 -6.82 8.48
CA GLU A 164 31.63 -7.30 9.48
C GLU A 164 33.00 -6.62 9.33
N GLU A 165 33.40 -6.27 8.10
CA GLU A 165 34.61 -5.51 7.78
C GLU A 165 34.46 -3.99 8.01
N GLY A 166 33.25 -3.52 8.29
CA GLY A 166 32.96 -2.09 8.50
C GLY A 166 32.91 -1.26 7.22
N CYS A 167 32.82 -1.88 6.05
CA CYS A 167 32.70 -1.20 4.76
C CYS A 167 31.32 -0.54 4.59
N ILE A 168 30.29 -1.08 5.25
CA ILE A 168 28.96 -0.49 5.33
C ILE A 168 28.51 -0.38 6.80
N SER A 169 27.66 0.60 7.10
CA SER A 169 27.08 0.74 8.44
C SER A 169 26.00 -0.29 8.69
N GLN A 170 25.73 -0.61 9.95
CA GLN A 170 24.62 -1.47 10.35
C GLN A 170 23.26 -0.93 9.85
N GLU A 171 23.10 0.38 9.82
CA GLU A 171 21.88 1.05 9.34
C GLU A 171 21.69 0.80 7.85
N ASN A 172 22.70 1.07 7.03
CA ASN A 172 22.66 0.83 5.59
C ASN A 172 22.44 -0.65 5.25
N TYR A 173 23.10 -1.57 5.99
CA TYR A 173 22.88 -3.01 5.84
C TYR A 173 21.42 -3.37 6.09
N ASN A 174 20.83 -2.84 7.15
CA ASN A 174 19.43 -3.12 7.49
C ASN A 174 18.46 -2.57 6.45
N GLU A 175 18.72 -1.39 5.88
CA GLU A 175 17.91 -0.82 4.80
C GLU A 175 17.96 -1.72 3.57
N LEU A 176 19.15 -2.09 3.08
CA LEU A 176 19.31 -2.99 1.94
C LEU A 176 18.64 -4.34 2.18
N LEU A 177 18.74 -4.87 3.39
CA LEU A 177 18.10 -6.13 3.78
C LEU A 177 16.57 -6.03 3.75
N ILE A 178 16.01 -4.92 4.22
CA ILE A 178 14.56 -4.69 4.21
C ILE A 178 14.03 -4.63 2.77
N ASP A 179 14.71 -3.93 1.89
CA ASP A 179 14.33 -3.79 0.49
C ASP A 179 14.46 -5.13 -0.25
N TYR A 180 15.56 -5.86 -0.05
CA TYR A 180 15.74 -7.21 -0.60
C TYR A 180 14.67 -8.18 -0.12
N LEU A 181 14.37 -8.21 1.18
CA LEU A 181 13.31 -9.05 1.75
C LEU A 181 11.93 -8.62 1.24
N GLY A 182 11.72 -7.33 0.99
CA GLY A 182 10.53 -6.81 0.34
C GLY A 182 10.37 -7.38 -1.07
N ALA A 183 11.41 -7.29 -1.89
CA ALA A 183 11.42 -7.82 -3.24
C ALA A 183 11.16 -9.34 -3.28
N CYS A 184 11.69 -10.10 -2.31
CA CYS A 184 11.40 -11.54 -2.17
C CYS A 184 9.90 -11.85 -2.01
N GLN A 185 9.10 -10.93 -1.49
CA GLN A 185 7.65 -11.15 -1.35
C GLN A 185 6.94 -11.14 -2.71
N TRP A 186 7.38 -10.33 -3.68
CA TRP A 186 6.85 -10.40 -5.04
C TRP A 186 7.09 -11.76 -5.67
N GLN A 187 8.27 -12.33 -5.50
CA GLN A 187 8.60 -13.67 -6.01
C GLN A 187 7.86 -14.80 -5.28
N ALA A 188 7.27 -14.53 -4.12
CA ALA A 188 6.44 -15.51 -3.41
C ALA A 188 5.08 -15.73 -4.09
N PHE A 189 4.64 -14.83 -4.97
CA PHE A 189 3.51 -15.07 -5.87
C PHE A 189 3.95 -16.10 -6.91
N LYS A 190 3.22 -17.22 -6.99
CA LYS A 190 3.53 -18.30 -7.95
C LYS A 190 2.64 -18.28 -9.20
N ASN A 191 1.62 -17.43 -9.19
CA ASN A 191 0.63 -17.29 -10.26
C ASN A 191 0.64 -15.83 -10.73
N VAL A 192 1.71 -15.42 -11.41
CA VAL A 192 1.80 -14.12 -12.07
C VAL A 192 1.19 -14.27 -13.47
N LEU A 193 0.19 -13.47 -13.77
CA LEU A 193 -0.66 -13.60 -14.95
C LEU A 193 -0.75 -12.24 -15.65
N PRO A 194 -0.87 -12.20 -16.98
CA PRO A 194 -1.10 -10.96 -17.70
C PRO A 194 -2.47 -10.37 -17.32
N LEU A 195 -2.54 -9.05 -17.26
CA LEU A 195 -3.77 -8.32 -16.92
C LEU A 195 -4.92 -8.63 -17.89
N GLU A 196 -4.59 -8.86 -19.16
CA GLU A 196 -5.55 -9.23 -20.22
C GLU A 196 -6.28 -10.54 -19.88
N GLN A 197 -5.62 -11.47 -19.17
CA GLN A 197 -6.27 -12.72 -18.76
C GLN A 197 -7.39 -12.49 -17.75
N LEU A 198 -7.28 -11.45 -16.90
CA LEU A 198 -8.35 -11.08 -15.97
C LEU A 198 -9.65 -10.73 -16.72
N MET A 199 -9.52 -10.08 -17.88
CA MET A 199 -10.65 -9.71 -18.73
C MET A 199 -11.34 -10.94 -19.34
N ILE A 200 -10.56 -11.95 -19.73
CA ILE A 200 -11.06 -13.21 -20.31
C ILE A 200 -11.79 -14.07 -19.27
N GLU A 201 -11.28 -14.11 -18.05
CA GLU A 201 -11.85 -14.88 -16.94
C GLU A 201 -13.16 -14.27 -16.37
N GLY A 202 -13.71 -13.22 -17.02
CA GLY A 202 -14.97 -12.58 -16.60
C GLY A 202 -14.83 -11.74 -15.34
N GLY A 203 -13.64 -11.19 -15.12
CA GLY A 203 -13.30 -10.32 -14.00
C GLY A 203 -14.10 -9.03 -14.01
N HIS A 204 -15.40 -9.10 -13.67
CA HIS A 204 -16.27 -7.93 -13.48
C HIS A 204 -15.87 -7.03 -12.31
N ILE A 205 -14.68 -7.28 -11.71
CA ILE A 205 -14.37 -6.75 -10.39
C ILE A 205 -14.26 -5.23 -10.38
N PHE A 206 -13.86 -4.54 -11.47
CA PHE A 206 -13.46 -3.13 -11.33
C PHE A 206 -13.81 -2.14 -12.45
N TYR A 207 -14.34 -2.57 -13.59
CA TYR A 207 -14.64 -1.64 -14.70
C TYR A 207 -15.92 -0.79 -14.50
N LYS A 208 -16.62 -0.94 -13.37
CA LYS A 208 -17.81 -0.12 -13.07
C LYS A 208 -17.50 1.31 -12.64
N HIS A 209 -16.28 1.63 -12.26
CA HIS A 209 -15.92 2.95 -11.72
C HIS A 209 -15.22 3.91 -12.70
N GLN A 210 -14.93 3.48 -13.94
CA GLN A 210 -14.30 4.37 -14.94
C GLN A 210 -15.33 5.10 -15.86
N LYS A 211 -16.64 5.04 -15.54
CA LYS A 211 -17.67 5.79 -16.25
C LYS A 211 -18.46 6.66 -15.28
N GLN A 212 -17.80 7.69 -14.75
CA GLN A 212 -18.47 8.91 -14.27
C GLN A 212 -17.55 10.10 -14.49
#